data_6dfb5a98a85cff11f526da516dd3b953
#
_entry.id   6dfb5a98a85cff11f526da516dd3b953
#
_cell.length_a   1.000
_cell.length_b   1.000
_cell.length_c   1.000
_cell.angle_alpha   90.00
_cell.angle_beta   90.00
_cell.angle_gamma   90.00
#
_symmetry.space_group_name_H-M   'P 1'
#
loop_
_entity.id
_entity.type
_entity.pdbx_description
1 polymer ?
#
loop_
_entity_poly.entity_id
_entity_poly.type
_entity_poly.pdbx_seq_one_letter_code
_entity_poly.pdbx_strand_id
1 'polypeptide(L)'
;MEDIEWLLHEPGGDRSLKVNERARISDAQWDATIERIDAAPGLRVLLTHAAIHGDIAVQPRDSETAPESTAWASGTIAVSGHVEVEMPDGLRITAGPDQAVLFRPAAGGARYHMTAPQRLRLAGYALRRDRLERIFDGAIPAALVPLLEPDIEASRVICMQATRRLRHHAESLFAPGLNGPLRMLFIEGVVLQLLASQMASQIRPAHILTKRERDAIATARRLLLLDMRQPPGLGDLADAVGLSEKRLNACFRSEFGGTVFEVLRNHRLEHARIALEAGAAPLKQIAWRVGYNHVSNFINAYTARYGAPPRRHALKNQVAAARPASRAG
;
A
#
# COMPACT_ATOMS: atom_id res chain seq x y z
N MET A 1 -18.24 -14.27 19.30
CA MET A 1 -17.23 -14.10 18.24
C MET A 1 -18.00 -13.60 17.06
N GLU A 2 -17.88 -12.30 16.73
CA GLU A 2 -18.68 -11.70 15.67
C GLU A 2 -18.03 -12.00 14.32
N ASP A 3 -18.86 -12.47 13.36
CA ASP A 3 -18.43 -12.71 11.99
C ASP A 3 -18.15 -11.35 11.32
N ILE A 4 -17.06 -11.23 10.56
CA ILE A 4 -16.88 -10.08 9.68
C ILE A 4 -17.64 -10.38 8.40
N GLU A 5 -18.57 -9.51 8.06
CA GLU A 5 -19.23 -9.52 6.77
C GLU A 5 -18.42 -8.68 5.77
N TRP A 6 -18.14 -9.25 4.63
CA TRP A 6 -17.48 -8.56 3.54
C TRP A 6 -18.46 -8.33 2.41
N LEU A 7 -18.50 -7.11 1.92
CA LEU A 7 -19.24 -6.75 0.72
C LEU A 7 -18.29 -6.81 -0.47
N LEU A 8 -18.56 -7.73 -1.41
CA LEU A 8 -17.88 -7.80 -2.69
C LEU A 8 -18.67 -6.97 -3.69
N HIS A 9 -18.03 -5.98 -4.29
CA HIS A 9 -18.61 -5.17 -5.35
C HIS A 9 -18.23 -5.81 -6.70
N GLU A 10 -19.18 -6.47 -7.33
CA GLU A 10 -19.01 -7.15 -8.62
C GLU A 10 -19.80 -6.43 -9.72
N PRO A 11 -19.43 -6.59 -11.02
CA PRO A 11 -20.16 -5.97 -12.12
C PRO A 11 -21.64 -6.37 -12.22
N GLY A 12 -22.04 -7.48 -11.57
CA GLY A 12 -23.40 -8.01 -11.55
C GLY A 12 -24.23 -7.64 -10.31
N GLY A 13 -23.65 -6.87 -9.37
CA GLY A 13 -24.26 -6.52 -8.11
C GLY A 13 -23.42 -6.92 -6.88
N ASP A 14 -23.76 -6.35 -5.75
CA ASP A 14 -23.03 -6.60 -4.50
C ASP A 14 -23.37 -7.99 -3.92
N ARG A 15 -22.34 -8.70 -3.48
CA ARG A 15 -22.47 -10.00 -2.80
C ARG A 15 -21.87 -9.92 -1.40
N SER A 16 -22.62 -10.40 -0.40
CA SER A 16 -22.09 -10.52 0.95
C SER A 16 -21.37 -11.84 1.16
N LEU A 17 -20.21 -11.76 1.83
CA LEU A 17 -19.40 -12.90 2.22
C LEU A 17 -19.11 -12.83 3.72
N LYS A 18 -19.48 -13.87 4.45
CA LYS A 18 -19.12 -14.00 5.87
C LYS A 18 -17.75 -14.65 6.01
N VAL A 19 -16.85 -13.96 6.68
CA VAL A 19 -15.50 -14.45 6.99
C VAL A 19 -15.43 -14.73 8.49
N ASN A 20 -15.58 -15.98 8.85
CA ASN A 20 -15.35 -16.45 10.22
C ASN A 20 -13.83 -16.55 10.46
N GLU A 21 -13.32 -17.74 10.79
CA GLU A 21 -11.86 -17.93 10.97
C GLU A 21 -11.13 -18.07 9.65
N ARG A 22 -11.73 -18.77 8.66
CA ARG A 22 -11.15 -19.01 7.34
C ARG A 22 -12.20 -19.13 6.26
N ALA A 23 -12.09 -18.32 5.23
CA ALA A 23 -12.92 -18.38 4.04
C ALA A 23 -12.10 -18.79 2.81
N ARG A 24 -12.67 -19.64 1.96
CA ARG A 24 -12.16 -19.93 0.61
C ARG A 24 -13.19 -19.46 -0.39
N ILE A 25 -12.71 -18.74 -1.39
CA ILE A 25 -13.52 -18.20 -2.48
C ILE A 25 -12.87 -18.71 -3.76
N SER A 26 -13.69 -19.26 -4.64
CA SER A 26 -13.23 -19.65 -5.98
C SER A 26 -14.36 -19.33 -6.95
N ASP A 27 -14.14 -18.33 -7.78
CA ASP A 27 -15.07 -17.88 -8.80
C ASP A 27 -14.33 -17.29 -10.03
N ALA A 28 -15.07 -16.75 -10.98
CA ALA A 28 -14.49 -16.18 -12.19
C ALA A 28 -13.58 -14.96 -11.96
N GLN A 29 -13.70 -14.28 -10.82
CA GLN A 29 -12.95 -13.06 -10.53
C GLN A 29 -11.68 -13.36 -9.75
N TRP A 30 -11.72 -14.33 -8.82
CA TRP A 30 -10.57 -14.64 -7.97
C TRP A 30 -10.67 -16.01 -7.30
N ASP A 31 -9.47 -16.57 -7.04
CA ASP A 31 -9.30 -17.70 -6.13
C ASP A 31 -8.58 -17.19 -4.89
N ALA A 32 -9.26 -17.18 -3.75
CA ALA A 32 -8.72 -16.60 -2.54
C ALA A 32 -8.89 -17.50 -1.32
N THR A 33 -7.91 -17.42 -0.44
CA THR A 33 -8.02 -17.86 0.95
C THR A 33 -7.82 -16.65 1.84
N ILE A 34 -8.80 -16.38 2.68
CA ILE A 34 -8.76 -15.30 3.66
C ILE A 34 -8.84 -15.96 5.02
N GLU A 35 -7.89 -15.62 5.88
CA GLU A 35 -7.81 -16.15 7.23
C GLU A 35 -7.84 -14.99 8.24
N ARG A 36 -8.80 -15.01 9.14
CA ARG A 36 -8.90 -14.11 10.29
C ARG A 36 -8.40 -14.81 11.52
N ILE A 37 -7.51 -14.16 12.24
CA ILE A 37 -6.89 -14.71 13.44
C ILE A 37 -6.97 -13.67 14.55
N ASP A 38 -7.75 -13.96 15.59
CA ASP A 38 -7.76 -13.17 16.81
C ASP A 38 -6.63 -13.71 17.72
N ALA A 39 -5.41 -13.21 17.52
CA ALA A 39 -4.19 -13.77 18.09
C ALA A 39 -4.06 -13.49 19.59
N ALA A 40 -4.58 -12.37 20.06
CA ALA A 40 -4.63 -11.99 21.47
C ALA A 40 -5.76 -10.98 21.70
N PRO A 41 -6.19 -10.73 22.94
CA PRO A 41 -7.18 -9.70 23.24
C PRO A 41 -6.77 -8.33 22.68
N GLY A 42 -7.57 -7.78 21.76
CA GLY A 42 -7.31 -6.51 21.08
C GLY A 42 -6.26 -6.59 19.97
N LEU A 43 -5.93 -7.79 19.49
CA LEU A 43 -5.05 -8.01 18.32
C LEU A 43 -5.72 -8.96 17.34
N ARG A 44 -6.00 -8.46 16.15
CA ARG A 44 -6.55 -9.20 15.02
C ARG A 44 -5.56 -9.19 13.85
N VAL A 45 -5.44 -10.31 13.16
CA VAL A 45 -4.66 -10.45 11.94
C VAL A 45 -5.56 -10.98 10.83
N LEU A 46 -5.38 -10.45 9.63
CA LEU A 46 -6.07 -10.87 8.42
C LEU A 46 -5.02 -11.23 7.37
N LEU A 47 -5.00 -12.49 6.98
CA LEU A 47 -4.10 -12.98 5.93
C LEU A 47 -4.92 -13.27 4.67
N THR A 48 -4.55 -12.63 3.58
CA THR A 48 -5.16 -12.86 2.27
C THR A 48 -4.12 -13.44 1.32
N HIS A 49 -4.44 -14.57 0.74
CA HIS A 49 -3.70 -15.18 -0.36
C HIS A 49 -4.66 -15.39 -1.51
N ALA A 50 -4.42 -14.72 -2.63
CA ALA A 50 -5.34 -14.75 -3.76
C ALA A 50 -4.63 -14.75 -5.11
N ALA A 51 -5.26 -15.44 -6.08
CA ALA A 51 -5.03 -15.24 -7.50
C ALA A 51 -6.20 -14.41 -8.05
N ILE A 52 -5.92 -13.20 -8.49
CA ILE A 52 -6.93 -12.25 -8.98
C ILE A 52 -7.01 -12.39 -10.50
N HIS A 53 -8.17 -12.75 -11.03
CA HIS A 53 -8.44 -13.00 -12.46
C HIS A 53 -9.23 -11.85 -13.10
N GLY A 54 -10.11 -11.22 -12.33
CA GLY A 54 -10.88 -10.03 -12.68
C GLY A 54 -10.71 -8.92 -11.68
N ASP A 55 -11.06 -7.69 -12.04
CA ASP A 55 -11.01 -6.55 -11.11
C ASP A 55 -12.11 -6.71 -10.06
N ILE A 56 -11.75 -6.61 -8.79
CA ILE A 56 -12.66 -6.75 -7.67
C ILE A 56 -12.48 -5.60 -6.67
N ALA A 57 -13.56 -5.25 -6.00
CA ALA A 57 -13.52 -4.37 -4.85
C ALA A 57 -14.19 -5.06 -3.65
N VAL A 58 -13.54 -4.98 -2.50
CA VAL A 58 -13.99 -5.65 -1.26
C VAL A 58 -14.05 -4.62 -0.15
N GLN A 59 -15.14 -4.57 0.56
CA GLN A 59 -15.32 -3.70 1.72
C GLN A 59 -15.70 -4.54 2.95
N PRO A 60 -14.80 -4.66 3.94
CA PRO A 60 -15.17 -5.26 5.23
C PRO A 60 -16.28 -4.41 5.88
N ARG A 61 -17.35 -5.04 6.27
CA ARG A 61 -18.35 -4.44 7.15
C ARG A 61 -18.04 -4.89 8.56
N ASP A 62 -17.53 -3.99 9.37
CA ASP A 62 -17.52 -4.21 10.80
C ASP A 62 -18.97 -4.18 11.28
N SER A 63 -19.34 -5.12 12.16
CA SER A 63 -20.66 -5.08 12.78
C SER A 63 -20.87 -3.70 13.40
N GLU A 64 -21.99 -3.06 13.07
CA GLU A 64 -22.33 -1.67 13.40
C GLU A 64 -22.38 -1.34 14.91
N THR A 65 -21.97 -2.27 15.76
CA THR A 65 -22.11 -2.19 17.22
C THR A 65 -20.81 -2.08 18.00
N ALA A 66 -19.68 -1.79 17.35
CA ALA A 66 -18.46 -1.51 18.13
C ALA A 66 -18.63 -0.16 18.84
N PRO A 67 -18.70 -0.11 20.18
CA PRO A 67 -18.83 1.15 20.89
C PRO A 67 -17.64 2.07 20.57
N GLU A 68 -17.87 3.40 20.57
CA GLU A 68 -16.88 4.45 20.29
C GLU A 68 -15.55 4.31 21.05
N SER A 69 -15.53 3.53 22.13
CA SER A 69 -14.34 3.23 22.93
C SER A 69 -13.35 2.26 22.26
N THR A 70 -13.69 1.65 21.12
CA THR A 70 -12.85 0.64 20.45
C THR A 70 -12.16 1.17 19.19
N ALA A 71 -11.36 2.23 19.32
CA ALA A 71 -10.50 2.68 18.25
C ALA A 71 -9.45 1.60 17.89
N TRP A 72 -9.39 1.22 16.61
CA TRP A 72 -8.43 0.28 16.07
C TRP A 72 -7.44 1.01 15.17
N ALA A 73 -6.15 0.81 15.40
CA ALA A 73 -5.10 1.16 14.44
C ALA A 73 -4.83 -0.05 13.55
N SER A 74 -5.01 0.11 12.25
CA SER A 74 -4.81 -0.97 11.28
C SER A 74 -3.49 -0.82 10.55
N GLY A 75 -2.81 -1.92 10.29
CA GLY A 75 -1.60 -1.98 9.48
C GLY A 75 -1.78 -2.94 8.32
N THR A 76 -1.27 -2.57 7.14
CA THR A 76 -1.33 -3.40 5.94
C THR A 76 0.02 -3.44 5.24
N ILE A 77 0.46 -4.66 4.88
CA ILE A 77 1.72 -4.92 4.20
C ILE A 77 1.47 -5.96 3.12
N ALA A 78 1.71 -5.61 1.86
CA ALA A 78 1.67 -6.57 0.78
C ALA A 78 3.04 -7.27 0.65
N VAL A 79 3.06 -8.59 0.74
CA VAL A 79 4.24 -9.43 0.45
C VAL A 79 4.41 -9.57 -1.06
N SER A 80 3.30 -9.70 -1.79
CA SER A 80 3.24 -9.69 -3.25
C SER A 80 1.93 -9.09 -3.73
N GLY A 81 1.93 -8.54 -4.95
CA GLY A 81 0.77 -7.86 -5.52
C GLY A 81 0.58 -6.45 -4.95
N HIS A 82 -0.51 -5.83 -5.33
CA HIS A 82 -0.88 -4.47 -4.94
C HIS A 82 -2.37 -4.41 -4.63
N VAL A 83 -2.72 -3.58 -3.65
CA VAL A 83 -4.11 -3.25 -3.35
C VAL A 83 -4.23 -1.73 -3.23
N GLU A 84 -5.21 -1.16 -3.90
CA GLU A 84 -5.60 0.23 -3.70
C GLU A 84 -6.67 0.25 -2.60
N VAL A 85 -6.43 1.03 -1.57
CA VAL A 85 -7.35 1.20 -0.44
C VAL A 85 -8.00 2.57 -0.57
N GLU A 86 -9.29 2.59 -0.74
CA GLU A 86 -10.12 3.78 -0.79
C GLU A 86 -10.79 3.97 0.55
N MET A 87 -10.54 5.10 1.18
CA MET A 87 -11.15 5.49 2.45
C MET A 87 -12.53 6.12 2.22
N PRO A 88 -13.43 6.12 3.21
CA PRO A 88 -14.77 6.69 3.08
C PRO A 88 -14.78 8.18 2.72
N ASP A 89 -13.76 8.94 3.10
CA ASP A 89 -13.55 10.35 2.78
C ASP A 89 -12.90 10.59 1.40
N GLY A 90 -12.79 9.53 0.58
CA GLY A 90 -12.25 9.59 -0.78
C GLY A 90 -10.73 9.53 -0.87
N LEU A 91 -10.01 9.48 0.26
CA LEU A 91 -8.55 9.30 0.23
C LEU A 91 -8.20 7.91 -0.32
N ARG A 92 -7.29 7.87 -1.30
CA ARG A 92 -6.81 6.62 -1.91
C ARG A 92 -5.32 6.43 -1.62
N ILE A 93 -4.97 5.23 -1.23
CA ILE A 93 -3.60 4.80 -0.96
C ILE A 93 -3.33 3.46 -1.63
N THR A 94 -2.10 3.22 -2.05
CA THR A 94 -1.69 1.93 -2.62
C THR A 94 -0.79 1.21 -1.63
N ALA A 95 -1.20 0.02 -1.18
CA ALA A 95 -0.33 -0.90 -0.46
C ALA A 95 0.28 -1.90 -1.45
N GLY A 96 1.60 -1.97 -1.48
CA GLY A 96 2.37 -2.84 -2.36
C GLY A 96 3.63 -3.36 -1.66
N PRO A 97 4.47 -4.17 -2.35
CA PRO A 97 5.68 -4.74 -1.73
C PRO A 97 6.70 -3.70 -1.25
N ASP A 98 6.63 -2.48 -1.77
CA ASP A 98 7.53 -1.38 -1.41
C ASP A 98 6.92 -0.41 -0.39
N GLN A 99 5.65 -0.57 -0.04
CA GLN A 99 4.92 0.36 0.82
C GLN A 99 4.10 -0.37 1.88
N ALA A 100 4.36 -0.06 3.13
CA ALA A 100 3.53 -0.45 4.26
C ALA A 100 2.68 0.76 4.71
N VAL A 101 1.50 0.47 5.21
CA VAL A 101 0.54 1.49 5.58
C VAL A 101 0.03 1.22 6.98
N LEU A 102 -0.01 2.26 7.83
CA LEU A 102 -0.82 2.28 9.03
C LEU A 102 -1.98 3.25 8.80
N PHE A 103 -3.18 2.86 9.17
CA PHE A 103 -4.34 3.69 8.93
C PHE A 103 -5.47 3.43 9.93
N ARG A 104 -6.34 4.40 10.00
CA ARG A 104 -7.67 4.32 10.57
C ARG A 104 -8.64 4.91 9.55
N PRO A 105 -9.59 4.14 9.04
CA PRO A 105 -10.63 4.70 8.18
C PRO A 105 -11.59 5.57 8.98
N ALA A 106 -12.22 6.54 8.32
CA ALA A 106 -13.41 7.19 8.82
C ALA A 106 -14.57 6.19 8.95
N ALA A 107 -15.69 6.60 9.50
CA ALA A 107 -16.89 5.75 9.59
C ALA A 107 -17.29 5.19 8.22
N GLY A 108 -17.69 3.91 8.17
CA GLY A 108 -18.04 3.22 6.93
C GLY A 108 -16.97 2.25 6.42
N GLY A 109 -15.77 2.27 7.02
CA GLY A 109 -14.69 1.34 6.68
C GLY A 109 -14.00 1.62 5.34
N ALA A 110 -12.86 1.00 5.09
CA ALA A 110 -12.10 1.16 3.87
C ALA A 110 -12.53 0.14 2.80
N ARG A 111 -12.48 0.53 1.52
CA ARG A 111 -12.70 -0.34 0.38
C ARG A 111 -11.38 -0.71 -0.27
N TYR A 112 -11.19 -1.99 -0.55
CA TYR A 112 -9.97 -2.54 -1.13
C TYR A 112 -10.20 -2.90 -2.59
N HIS A 113 -9.51 -2.23 -3.49
CA HIS A 113 -9.57 -2.48 -4.93
C HIS A 113 -8.36 -3.30 -5.38
N MET A 114 -8.61 -4.41 -6.04
CA MET A 114 -7.60 -5.31 -6.55
C MET A 114 -7.78 -5.45 -8.05
N THR A 115 -6.74 -5.09 -8.80
CA THR A 115 -6.74 -5.15 -10.27
C THR A 115 -6.14 -6.46 -10.74
N ALA A 116 -6.76 -7.05 -11.75
CA ALA A 116 -6.32 -8.30 -12.36
C ALA A 116 -5.32 -8.10 -13.51
N PRO A 117 -4.48 -9.10 -13.83
CA PRO A 117 -4.20 -10.30 -13.07
C PRO A 117 -3.07 -10.06 -12.09
N GLN A 118 -3.20 -10.60 -10.93
CA GLN A 118 -2.08 -10.60 -10.00
C GLN A 118 -2.19 -11.76 -9.01
N ARG A 119 -1.06 -12.08 -8.38
CA ARG A 119 -1.04 -12.90 -7.17
C ARG A 119 -0.83 -12.01 -5.98
N LEU A 120 -1.80 -11.97 -5.10
CA LEU A 120 -1.79 -11.14 -3.90
C LEU A 120 -1.49 -11.99 -2.66
N ARG A 121 -0.53 -11.54 -1.85
CA ARG A 121 -0.34 -11.98 -0.48
C ARG A 121 -0.33 -10.74 0.39
N LEU A 122 -1.37 -10.53 1.16
CA LEU A 122 -1.58 -9.35 1.97
C LEU A 122 -1.69 -9.74 3.44
N ALA A 123 -0.84 -9.17 4.26
CA ALA A 123 -0.93 -9.25 5.71
C ALA A 123 -1.51 -7.95 6.27
N GLY A 124 -2.70 -8.05 6.83
CA GLY A 124 -3.35 -6.99 7.59
C GLY A 124 -3.31 -7.33 9.08
N TYR A 125 -3.19 -6.33 9.92
CA TYR A 125 -3.40 -6.47 11.36
C TYR A 125 -4.11 -5.25 11.92
N ALA A 126 -4.79 -5.43 13.03
CA ALA A 126 -5.46 -4.35 13.75
C ALA A 126 -5.18 -4.49 15.25
N LEU A 127 -4.87 -3.36 15.87
CA LEU A 127 -4.57 -3.24 17.29
C LEU A 127 -5.56 -2.27 17.92
N ARG A 128 -6.24 -2.74 18.95
CA ARG A 128 -7.18 -1.93 19.72
C ARG A 128 -6.42 -0.99 20.66
N ARG A 129 -7.02 0.16 20.95
CA ARG A 129 -6.41 1.19 21.79
C ARG A 129 -5.92 0.66 23.14
N ASP A 130 -6.77 -0.11 23.86
CA ASP A 130 -6.41 -0.68 25.16
C ASP A 130 -5.22 -1.64 25.10
N ARG A 131 -5.05 -2.31 23.94
CA ARG A 131 -3.88 -3.17 23.70
C ARG A 131 -2.63 -2.34 23.51
N LEU A 132 -2.70 -1.25 22.75
CA LEU A 132 -1.57 -0.34 22.54
C LEU A 132 -1.17 0.35 23.85
N GLU A 133 -2.13 0.79 24.67
CA GLU A 133 -1.87 1.35 25.97
C GLU A 133 -1.09 0.38 26.88
N ARG A 134 -1.44 -0.91 26.86
CA ARG A 134 -0.69 -1.94 27.59
C ARG A 134 0.71 -2.20 27.02
N ILE A 135 0.86 -2.22 25.69
CA ILE A 135 2.17 -2.44 25.05
C ILE A 135 3.15 -1.32 25.37
N PHE A 136 2.68 -0.09 25.46
CA PHE A 136 3.49 1.11 25.66
C PHE A 136 3.41 1.65 27.10
N ASP A 137 2.86 0.88 28.03
CA ASP A 137 2.68 1.31 29.43
C ASP A 137 2.06 2.72 29.53
N GLY A 138 1.03 2.98 28.74
CA GLY A 138 0.34 4.26 28.64
C GLY A 138 1.05 5.32 27.79
N ALA A 139 2.35 5.16 27.50
CA ALA A 139 3.14 6.11 26.72
C ALA A 139 3.09 5.83 25.22
N ILE A 140 1.88 5.90 24.62
CA ILE A 140 1.68 5.64 23.19
C ILE A 140 2.55 6.58 22.35
N PRO A 141 3.33 6.06 21.37
CA PRO A 141 4.11 6.90 20.47
C PRO A 141 3.27 7.95 19.75
N ALA A 142 3.76 9.19 19.70
CA ALA A 142 3.05 10.34 19.12
C ALA A 142 2.57 10.08 17.67
N ALA A 143 3.29 9.25 16.91
CA ALA A 143 2.90 8.86 15.56
C ALA A 143 1.61 8.01 15.51
N LEU A 144 1.28 7.28 16.58
CA LEU A 144 0.07 6.45 16.64
C LEU A 144 -1.14 7.22 17.19
N VAL A 145 -0.92 8.30 17.93
CA VAL A 145 -2.00 9.07 18.57
C VAL A 145 -3.10 9.47 17.58
N PRO A 146 -2.77 10.03 16.39
CA PRO A 146 -3.81 10.42 15.42
C PRO A 146 -4.64 9.24 14.90
N LEU A 147 -4.10 8.01 14.93
CA LEU A 147 -4.84 6.81 14.52
C LEU A 147 -5.83 6.32 15.61
N LEU A 148 -5.73 6.86 16.81
CA LEU A 148 -6.51 6.45 17.98
C LEU A 148 -7.46 7.54 18.49
N GLU A 149 -7.46 8.70 17.84
CA GLU A 149 -8.38 9.79 18.20
C GLU A 149 -9.84 9.36 17.96
N PRO A 150 -10.77 9.79 18.81
CA PRO A 150 -12.18 9.41 18.68
C PRO A 150 -12.87 10.03 17.45
N ASP A 151 -12.30 11.10 16.89
CA ASP A 151 -12.83 11.76 15.70
C ASP A 151 -12.76 10.83 14.48
N ILE A 152 -13.94 10.49 13.94
CA ILE A 152 -14.16 9.58 12.83
C ILE A 152 -14.52 10.29 11.52
N GLU A 153 -14.54 11.63 11.49
CA GLU A 153 -14.92 12.40 10.30
C GLU A 153 -13.88 12.31 9.18
N ALA A 154 -12.59 12.12 9.52
CA ALA A 154 -11.53 12.03 8.54
C ALA A 154 -10.63 10.80 8.76
N SER A 155 -10.29 10.10 7.69
CA SER A 155 -9.35 9.00 7.74
C SER A 155 -7.95 9.47 8.11
N ARG A 156 -7.21 8.64 8.84
CA ARG A 156 -5.80 8.89 9.19
C ARG A 156 -4.93 7.82 8.56
N VAL A 157 -3.87 8.24 7.90
CA VAL A 157 -2.98 7.35 7.16
C VAL A 157 -1.52 7.74 7.39
N ILE A 158 -0.69 6.73 7.63
CA ILE A 158 0.76 6.84 7.69
C ILE A 158 1.34 5.86 6.68
N CYS A 159 1.89 6.38 5.59
CA CYS A 159 2.59 5.58 4.60
C CYS A 159 4.08 5.53 4.92
N MET A 160 4.69 4.35 4.74
CA MET A 160 6.12 4.15 4.94
C MET A 160 6.69 3.15 3.96
N GLN A 161 8.00 3.23 3.69
CA GLN A 161 8.66 2.22 2.89
C GLN A 161 8.66 0.86 3.59
N ALA A 162 8.23 -0.18 2.86
CA ALA A 162 8.36 -1.56 3.31
C ALA A 162 9.81 -2.02 3.15
N THR A 163 10.59 -1.93 4.23
CA THR A 163 11.97 -2.43 4.26
C THR A 163 11.99 -3.95 4.03
N ARG A 164 13.14 -4.49 3.60
CA ARG A 164 13.33 -5.95 3.47
C ARG A 164 12.98 -6.69 4.78
N ARG A 165 13.35 -6.12 5.92
CA ARG A 165 13.04 -6.69 7.24
C ARG A 165 11.53 -6.72 7.50
N LEU A 166 10.83 -5.63 7.20
CA LEU A 166 9.39 -5.53 7.39
C LEU A 166 8.65 -6.57 6.53
N ARG A 167 9.04 -6.72 5.26
CA ARG A 167 8.47 -7.74 4.35
C ARG A 167 8.75 -9.16 4.85
N HIS A 168 9.94 -9.44 5.34
CA HIS A 168 10.29 -10.75 5.90
C HIS A 168 9.41 -11.10 7.10
N HIS A 169 9.17 -10.16 8.02
CA HIS A 169 8.22 -10.37 9.11
C HIS A 169 6.79 -10.60 8.61
N ALA A 170 6.31 -9.83 7.65
CA ALA A 170 4.99 -10.03 7.07
C ALA A 170 4.87 -11.40 6.37
N GLU A 171 5.92 -11.83 5.67
CA GLU A 171 5.98 -13.13 5.00
C GLU A 171 5.91 -14.29 5.98
N SER A 172 6.56 -14.17 7.16
CA SER A 172 6.54 -15.21 8.18
C SER A 172 5.15 -15.50 8.76
N LEU A 173 4.21 -14.56 8.69
CA LEU A 173 2.81 -14.78 9.08
C LEU A 173 2.11 -15.85 8.23
N PHE A 174 2.57 -16.07 7.00
CA PHE A 174 2.04 -17.08 6.08
C PHE A 174 2.74 -18.44 6.22
N ALA A 175 3.75 -18.55 7.08
CA ALA A 175 4.54 -19.79 7.21
C ALA A 175 3.67 -20.90 7.85
N PRO A 176 3.62 -22.10 7.25
CA PRO A 176 3.00 -23.25 7.86
C PRO A 176 3.89 -23.82 8.98
N GLY A 177 3.29 -24.48 9.95
CA GLY A 177 4.02 -25.33 10.87
C GLY A 177 3.69 -25.16 12.34
N LEU A 178 3.02 -24.08 12.75
CA LEU A 178 2.54 -23.90 14.11
C LEU A 178 1.01 -23.98 14.18
N ASN A 179 0.49 -24.62 15.21
CA ASN A 179 -0.94 -24.74 15.44
C ASN A 179 -1.30 -24.37 16.88
N GLY A 180 -2.58 -24.08 17.12
CA GLY A 180 -3.10 -23.79 18.46
C GLY A 180 -2.39 -22.61 19.15
N PRO A 181 -2.19 -22.67 20.46
CA PRO A 181 -1.63 -21.57 21.25
C PRO A 181 -0.24 -21.10 20.81
N LEU A 182 0.61 -22.02 20.31
CA LEU A 182 1.94 -21.67 19.81
C LEU A 182 1.85 -20.80 18.54
N ARG A 183 0.88 -21.06 17.66
CA ARG A 183 0.63 -20.23 16.50
C ARG A 183 0.18 -18.83 16.90
N MET A 184 -0.71 -18.72 17.89
CA MET A 184 -1.18 -17.43 18.40
C MET A 184 -0.03 -16.61 18.96
N LEU A 185 0.81 -17.21 19.80
CA LEU A 185 1.99 -16.56 20.36
C LEU A 185 2.99 -16.11 19.27
N PHE A 186 3.23 -16.94 18.25
CA PHE A 186 4.08 -16.61 17.13
C PHE A 186 3.54 -15.39 16.35
N ILE A 187 2.25 -15.41 15.99
CA ILE A 187 1.59 -14.33 15.25
C ILE A 187 1.65 -13.03 16.06
N GLU A 188 1.35 -13.08 17.34
CA GLU A 188 1.46 -11.92 18.22
C GLU A 188 2.89 -11.36 18.22
N GLY A 189 3.90 -12.20 18.40
CA GLY A 189 5.30 -11.79 18.36
C GLY A 189 5.70 -11.14 17.03
N VAL A 190 5.25 -11.68 15.90
CA VAL A 190 5.52 -11.12 14.58
C VAL A 190 4.82 -9.77 14.40
N VAL A 191 3.56 -9.61 14.82
CA VAL A 191 2.88 -8.31 14.74
C VAL A 191 3.54 -7.26 15.60
N LEU A 192 4.00 -7.60 16.79
CA LEU A 192 4.75 -6.67 17.63
C LEU A 192 6.08 -6.25 16.98
N GLN A 193 6.78 -7.17 16.29
CA GLN A 193 7.97 -6.85 15.51
C GLN A 193 7.65 -5.96 14.30
N LEU A 194 6.51 -6.18 13.61
CA LEU A 194 6.03 -5.33 12.54
C LEU A 194 5.76 -3.91 13.05
N LEU A 195 4.98 -3.78 14.13
CA LEU A 195 4.68 -2.50 14.76
C LEU A 195 5.96 -1.78 15.19
N ALA A 196 6.86 -2.45 15.90
CA ALA A 196 8.13 -1.89 16.35
C ALA A 196 8.99 -1.42 15.15
N SER A 197 9.04 -2.19 14.06
CA SER A 197 9.79 -1.83 12.85
C SER A 197 9.18 -0.63 12.13
N GLN A 198 7.85 -0.54 12.10
CA GLN A 198 7.12 0.59 11.55
C GLN A 198 7.33 1.84 12.40
N MET A 199 7.22 1.72 13.73
CA MET A 199 7.48 2.84 14.65
C MET A 199 8.93 3.31 14.59
N ALA A 200 9.90 2.40 14.53
CA ALA A 200 11.31 2.76 14.39
C ALA A 200 11.59 3.58 13.11
N SER A 201 10.82 3.37 12.05
CA SER A 201 10.91 4.20 10.85
C SER A 201 10.36 5.61 11.06
N GLN A 202 9.42 5.79 11.99
CA GLN A 202 8.81 7.08 12.36
C GLN A 202 9.61 7.78 13.47
N ILE A 203 10.26 7.01 14.36
CA ILE A 203 11.11 7.52 15.45
C ILE A 203 12.50 7.95 14.95
N ARG A 204 12.94 7.51 13.75
CA ARG A 204 14.01 8.26 13.11
C ARG A 204 13.55 9.71 13.15
N PRO A 205 14.34 10.63 13.78
CA PRO A 205 13.94 12.00 13.80
C PRO A 205 13.55 12.33 12.37
N ALA A 206 12.27 12.63 12.16
CA ALA A 206 11.89 13.28 10.92
C ALA A 206 12.91 14.39 10.85
N HIS A 207 13.85 14.28 9.94
CA HIS A 207 14.83 15.31 9.79
C HIS A 207 13.97 16.50 9.47
N ILE A 208 13.71 17.32 10.49
CA ILE A 208 12.99 18.56 10.30
C ILE A 208 13.88 19.29 9.30
N LEU A 209 13.49 19.17 8.03
CA LEU A 209 14.23 19.79 6.95
C LEU A 209 14.22 21.28 7.27
N THR A 210 15.40 21.84 7.40
CA THR A 210 15.53 23.29 7.49
C THR A 210 14.92 23.92 6.24
N LYS A 211 14.53 25.19 6.30
CA LYS A 211 14.04 25.89 5.10
C LYS A 211 15.02 25.75 3.95
N ARG A 212 16.33 25.92 4.21
CA ARG A 212 17.41 25.75 3.23
C ARG A 212 17.40 24.35 2.60
N GLU A 213 17.18 23.30 3.38
CA GLU A 213 17.15 21.95 2.86
C GLU A 213 15.89 21.67 2.03
N ARG A 214 14.73 22.17 2.45
CA ARG A 214 13.51 22.10 1.64
C ARG A 214 13.69 22.76 0.28
N ASP A 215 14.28 23.96 0.25
CA ASP A 215 14.55 24.69 -0.99
C ASP A 215 15.57 23.92 -1.86
N ALA A 216 16.60 23.34 -1.23
CA ALA A 216 17.61 22.52 -1.89
C ALA A 216 17.00 21.27 -2.55
N ILE A 217 16.18 20.50 -1.82
CA ILE A 217 15.56 19.28 -2.40
C ILE A 217 14.48 19.60 -3.43
N ALA A 218 13.74 20.69 -3.28
CA ALA A 218 12.82 21.17 -4.31
C ALA A 218 13.58 21.49 -5.63
N THR A 219 14.74 22.14 -5.51
CA THR A 219 15.62 22.42 -6.64
C THR A 219 16.21 21.15 -7.22
N ALA A 220 16.75 20.24 -6.39
CA ALA A 220 17.28 18.96 -6.85
C ALA A 220 16.22 18.10 -7.56
N ARG A 221 14.98 18.05 -7.02
CA ARG A 221 13.87 17.35 -7.66
C ARG A 221 13.53 17.96 -9.02
N ARG A 222 13.50 19.28 -9.13
CA ARG A 222 13.27 19.97 -10.40
C ARG A 222 14.34 19.61 -11.43
N LEU A 223 15.62 19.67 -11.05
CA LEU A 223 16.74 19.31 -11.93
C LEU A 223 16.67 17.84 -12.36
N LEU A 224 16.39 16.94 -11.42
CA LEU A 224 16.23 15.49 -11.66
C LEU A 224 15.14 15.16 -12.68
N LEU A 225 14.05 15.92 -12.68
CA LEU A 225 12.87 15.66 -13.51
C LEU A 225 12.83 16.47 -14.81
N LEU A 226 13.79 17.38 -15.03
CA LEU A 226 13.89 18.17 -16.28
C LEU A 226 14.10 17.26 -17.50
N ASP A 227 15.01 16.30 -17.38
CA ASP A 227 15.22 15.26 -18.39
C ASP A 227 15.25 13.88 -17.74
N MET A 228 14.11 13.21 -17.82
CA MET A 228 13.99 11.84 -17.30
C MET A 228 14.83 10.82 -18.07
N ARG A 229 15.32 11.14 -19.26
CA ARG A 229 16.15 10.22 -20.06
C ARG A 229 17.62 10.29 -19.67
N GLN A 230 18.11 11.50 -19.43
CA GLN A 230 19.49 11.76 -19.04
C GLN A 230 19.52 12.57 -17.72
N PRO A 231 19.08 11.97 -16.61
CA PRO A 231 19.06 12.66 -15.34
C PRO A 231 20.49 12.94 -14.88
N PRO A 232 20.73 14.06 -14.17
CA PRO A 232 22.00 14.33 -13.52
C PRO A 232 22.39 13.20 -12.56
N GLY A 233 23.69 12.97 -12.40
CA GLY A 233 24.24 12.06 -11.41
C GLY A 233 23.91 12.51 -9.97
N LEU A 234 24.04 11.60 -9.01
CA LEU A 234 23.77 11.94 -7.60
C LEU A 234 24.75 13.01 -7.10
N GLY A 235 26.02 12.90 -7.47
CA GLY A 235 27.06 13.89 -7.15
C GLY A 235 26.71 15.26 -7.72
N ASP A 236 26.40 15.32 -9.03
CA ASP A 236 26.06 16.58 -9.70
C ASP A 236 24.86 17.28 -9.06
N LEU A 237 23.83 16.50 -8.68
CA LEU A 237 22.66 17.02 -7.96
C LEU A 237 23.02 17.53 -6.57
N ALA A 238 23.86 16.79 -5.85
CA ALA A 238 24.30 17.16 -4.50
C ALA A 238 25.11 18.46 -4.52
N ASP A 239 26.04 18.57 -5.46
CA ASP A 239 26.85 19.77 -5.67
C ASP A 239 26.01 20.97 -6.08
N ALA A 240 25.05 20.78 -7.00
CA ALA A 240 24.15 21.85 -7.46
C ALA A 240 23.30 22.46 -6.35
N VAL A 241 23.04 21.72 -5.26
CA VAL A 241 22.22 22.19 -4.13
C VAL A 241 23.01 22.38 -2.83
N GLY A 242 24.33 22.20 -2.85
CA GLY A 242 25.22 22.38 -1.71
C GLY A 242 24.98 21.40 -0.56
N LEU A 243 24.66 20.15 -0.88
CA LEU A 243 24.49 19.05 0.07
C LEU A 243 25.44 17.90 -0.30
N SER A 244 25.82 17.08 0.71
CA SER A 244 26.47 15.81 0.39
C SER A 244 25.45 14.81 -0.19
N GLU A 245 25.89 13.86 -1.02
CA GLU A 245 25.04 12.80 -1.59
C GLU A 245 24.23 12.04 -0.51
N LYS A 246 24.91 11.70 0.61
CA LYS A 246 24.28 11.05 1.75
C LYS A 246 23.16 11.91 2.34
N ARG A 247 23.42 13.23 2.48
CA ARG A 247 22.45 14.18 3.02
C ARG A 247 21.30 14.39 2.06
N LEU A 248 21.57 14.55 0.76
CA LEU A 248 20.56 14.68 -0.28
C LEU A 248 19.61 13.48 -0.28
N ASN A 249 20.12 12.25 -0.27
CA ASN A 249 19.31 11.04 -0.18
C ASN A 249 18.52 10.95 1.14
N ALA A 250 19.09 11.41 2.26
CA ALA A 250 18.37 11.45 3.54
C ALA A 250 17.19 12.44 3.49
N CYS A 251 17.41 13.62 2.91
CA CYS A 251 16.37 14.62 2.72
C CYS A 251 15.27 14.15 1.74
N PHE A 252 15.65 13.49 0.64
CA PHE A 252 14.69 12.91 -0.30
C PHE A 252 13.83 11.82 0.35
N ARG A 253 14.42 10.94 1.18
CA ARG A 253 13.64 9.95 1.93
C ARG A 253 12.66 10.59 2.91
N SER A 254 13.08 11.68 3.56
CA SER A 254 12.21 12.39 4.52
C SER A 254 11.03 13.05 3.84
N GLU A 255 11.22 13.66 2.66
CA GLU A 255 10.19 14.44 1.98
C GLU A 255 9.35 13.62 0.99
N PHE A 256 10.00 12.70 0.25
CA PHE A 256 9.37 11.98 -0.86
C PHE A 256 9.27 10.47 -0.62
N GLY A 257 9.67 9.97 0.54
CA GLY A 257 9.58 8.55 0.91
C GLY A 257 10.60 7.63 0.22
N GLY A 258 11.56 8.15 -0.56
CA GLY A 258 12.55 7.35 -1.28
C GLY A 258 13.84 8.12 -1.58
N THR A 259 14.87 7.39 -2.01
CA THR A 259 16.11 7.99 -2.52
C THR A 259 15.86 8.79 -3.80
N VAL A 260 16.81 9.62 -4.20
CA VAL A 260 16.75 10.42 -5.43
C VAL A 260 16.33 9.57 -6.64
N PHE A 261 16.98 8.43 -6.85
CA PHE A 261 16.70 7.57 -8.01
C PHE A 261 15.44 6.70 -7.85
N GLU A 262 15.00 6.42 -6.63
CA GLU A 262 13.68 5.80 -6.39
C GLU A 262 12.54 6.77 -6.73
N VAL A 263 12.68 8.03 -6.37
CA VAL A 263 11.72 9.09 -6.74
C VAL A 263 11.69 9.26 -8.27
N LEU A 264 12.84 9.28 -8.94
CA LEU A 264 12.91 9.34 -10.41
C LEU A 264 12.23 8.13 -11.05
N ARG A 265 12.58 6.90 -10.58
CA ARG A 265 11.98 5.66 -11.09
C ARG A 265 10.45 5.69 -10.96
N ASN A 266 9.96 6.11 -9.80
CA ASN A 266 8.53 6.18 -9.55
C ASN A 266 7.84 7.19 -10.47
N HIS A 267 8.47 8.33 -10.70
CA HIS A 267 7.96 9.36 -11.61
C HIS A 267 7.95 8.89 -13.07
N ARG A 268 9.01 8.23 -13.55
CA ARG A 268 9.08 7.59 -14.88
C ARG A 268 7.93 6.59 -15.10
N LEU A 269 7.69 5.73 -14.13
CA LEU A 269 6.66 4.70 -14.22
C LEU A 269 5.26 5.30 -14.20
N GLU A 270 5.04 6.37 -13.45
CA GLU A 270 3.76 7.09 -13.43
C GLU A 270 3.49 7.80 -14.76
N HIS A 271 4.47 8.49 -15.32
CA HIS A 271 4.36 9.07 -16.66
C HIS A 271 4.09 8.01 -17.74
N ALA A 272 4.74 6.84 -17.62
CA ALA A 272 4.48 5.73 -18.53
C ALA A 272 3.04 5.20 -18.38
N ARG A 273 2.51 5.10 -17.16
CA ARG A 273 1.13 4.68 -16.91
C ARG A 273 0.14 5.61 -17.60
N ILE A 274 0.29 6.92 -17.38
CA ILE A 274 -0.55 7.93 -18.02
C ILE A 274 -0.48 7.84 -19.55
N ALA A 275 0.72 7.67 -20.12
CA ALA A 275 0.90 7.55 -21.57
C ALA A 275 0.30 6.26 -22.13
N LEU A 276 0.34 5.15 -21.40
CA LEU A 276 -0.28 3.88 -21.78
C LEU A 276 -1.80 3.96 -21.73
N GLU A 277 -2.34 4.57 -20.70
CA GLU A 277 -3.79 4.79 -20.55
C GLU A 277 -4.36 5.71 -21.63
N ALA A 278 -3.59 6.72 -22.01
CA ALA A 278 -3.94 7.62 -23.11
C ALA A 278 -3.79 6.99 -24.52
N GLY A 279 -3.19 5.79 -24.62
CA GLY A 279 -2.90 5.18 -25.93
C GLY A 279 -1.92 5.99 -26.79
N ALA A 280 -1.11 6.85 -26.15
CA ALA A 280 -0.36 7.93 -26.80
C ALA A 280 0.76 7.44 -27.74
N ALA A 281 1.26 6.21 -27.58
CA ALA A 281 2.36 5.68 -28.39
C ALA A 281 2.60 4.16 -28.16
N PRO A 282 3.34 3.49 -29.06
CA PRO A 282 3.78 2.11 -28.85
C PRO A 282 4.62 1.95 -27.58
N LEU A 283 4.50 0.78 -26.92
CA LEU A 283 5.18 0.46 -25.66
C LEU A 283 6.69 0.78 -25.67
N LYS A 284 7.37 0.42 -26.77
CA LYS A 284 8.82 0.69 -26.93
C LYS A 284 9.12 2.20 -26.90
N GLN A 285 8.27 2.98 -27.51
CA GLN A 285 8.42 4.43 -27.54
C GLN A 285 8.13 5.07 -26.19
N ILE A 286 7.11 4.57 -25.47
CA ILE A 286 6.82 5.03 -24.09
C ILE A 286 7.98 4.71 -23.17
N ALA A 287 8.49 3.47 -23.16
CA ALA A 287 9.63 3.06 -22.35
C ALA A 287 10.86 3.97 -22.61
N TRP A 288 11.15 4.25 -23.87
CA TRP A 288 12.26 5.12 -24.25
C TRP A 288 12.04 6.57 -23.78
N ARG A 289 10.84 7.13 -23.97
CA ARG A 289 10.51 8.50 -23.54
C ARG A 289 10.68 8.70 -22.03
N VAL A 290 10.34 7.70 -21.25
CA VAL A 290 10.47 7.77 -19.78
C VAL A 290 11.87 7.33 -19.29
N GLY A 291 12.83 7.13 -20.19
CA GLY A 291 14.25 6.93 -19.85
C GLY A 291 14.67 5.49 -19.59
N TYR A 292 13.98 4.51 -20.19
CA TYR A 292 14.43 3.11 -20.19
C TYR A 292 15.08 2.75 -21.54
N ASN A 293 16.34 2.37 -21.51
CA ASN A 293 17.06 1.93 -22.70
C ASN A 293 16.62 0.55 -23.20
N HIS A 294 16.15 -0.32 -22.31
CA HIS A 294 15.68 -1.66 -22.60
C HIS A 294 14.21 -1.83 -22.15
N VAL A 295 13.38 -2.27 -23.09
CA VAL A 295 11.94 -2.50 -22.83
C VAL A 295 11.71 -3.56 -21.75
N SER A 296 12.57 -4.58 -21.67
CA SER A 296 12.50 -5.62 -20.64
C SER A 296 12.65 -5.05 -19.23
N ASN A 297 13.61 -4.14 -19.03
CA ASN A 297 13.81 -3.47 -17.74
C ASN A 297 12.61 -2.61 -17.36
N PHE A 298 12.02 -1.93 -18.35
CA PHE A 298 10.78 -1.17 -18.16
C PHE A 298 9.62 -2.08 -17.76
N ILE A 299 9.40 -3.18 -18.49
CA ILE A 299 8.31 -4.13 -18.18
C ILE A 299 8.46 -4.70 -16.77
N ASN A 300 9.68 -5.11 -16.39
CA ASN A 300 9.95 -5.65 -15.05
C ASN A 300 9.69 -4.59 -13.95
N ALA A 301 10.22 -3.38 -14.13
CA ALA A 301 10.00 -2.29 -13.17
C ALA A 301 8.53 -1.88 -13.07
N TYR A 302 7.84 -1.82 -14.20
CA TYR A 302 6.42 -1.49 -14.29
C TYR A 302 5.55 -2.57 -13.61
N THR A 303 5.80 -3.84 -13.94
CA THR A 303 5.08 -4.98 -13.34
C THR A 303 5.32 -5.07 -11.83
N ALA A 304 6.57 -4.83 -11.39
CA ALA A 304 6.90 -4.80 -9.97
C ALA A 304 6.14 -3.70 -9.22
N ARG A 305 5.88 -2.57 -9.87
CA ARG A 305 5.18 -1.43 -9.25
C ARG A 305 3.66 -1.57 -9.30
N TYR A 306 3.11 -2.00 -10.45
CA TYR A 306 1.66 -1.98 -10.71
C TYR A 306 1.02 -3.38 -10.71
N GLY A 307 1.79 -4.44 -10.43
CA GLY A 307 1.29 -5.81 -10.36
C GLY A 307 0.89 -6.43 -11.70
N ALA A 308 0.86 -5.64 -12.78
CA ALA A 308 0.45 -6.08 -14.12
C ALA A 308 1.38 -5.53 -15.22
N PRO A 309 1.59 -6.29 -16.32
CA PRO A 309 2.41 -5.82 -17.44
C PRO A 309 1.80 -4.59 -18.12
N PRO A 310 2.64 -3.67 -18.68
CA PRO A 310 2.19 -2.42 -19.29
C PRO A 310 1.11 -2.59 -20.38
N ARG A 311 1.20 -3.65 -21.19
CA ARG A 311 0.22 -3.94 -22.27
C ARG A 311 -1.20 -4.10 -21.78
N ARG A 312 -1.39 -4.51 -20.54
CA ARG A 312 -2.71 -4.73 -19.97
C ARG A 312 -3.40 -3.43 -19.60
N HIS A 313 -2.67 -2.43 -19.15
CA HIS A 313 -3.20 -1.09 -18.92
C HIS A 313 -3.56 -0.40 -20.24
N ALA A 314 -2.80 -0.63 -21.32
CA ALA A 314 -3.12 -0.11 -22.65
C ALA A 314 -4.41 -0.70 -23.24
N LEU A 315 -4.70 -1.99 -22.99
CA LEU A 315 -5.89 -2.67 -23.52
C LEU A 315 -7.18 -2.26 -22.79
N LYS A 316 -7.13 -1.94 -21.50
CA LYS A 316 -8.33 -1.53 -20.73
C LYS A 316 -9.02 -0.31 -21.32
N ASN A 317 -8.27 0.68 -21.78
CA ASN A 317 -8.84 1.92 -22.31
C ASN A 317 -9.31 1.79 -23.77
N GLN A 318 -8.72 0.88 -24.57
CA GLN A 318 -9.22 0.60 -25.92
C GLN A 318 -10.59 -0.10 -25.88
N VAL A 319 -10.82 -0.97 -24.91
CA VAL A 319 -12.12 -1.64 -24.72
C VAL A 319 -13.15 -0.67 -24.12
N ALA A 320 -12.76 0.23 -23.25
CA ALA A 320 -13.65 1.25 -22.69
C ALA A 320 -14.06 2.31 -23.74
N ALA A 321 -13.12 2.68 -24.62
CA ALA A 321 -13.37 3.62 -25.72
C ALA A 321 -14.16 2.99 -26.91
N ALA A 322 -14.14 1.67 -27.04
CA ALA A 322 -14.85 0.93 -28.09
C ALA A 322 -16.28 0.52 -27.73
N ARG A 323 -16.81 0.88 -26.55
CA ARG A 323 -18.23 0.71 -26.22
C ARG A 323 -19.02 1.85 -26.88
N PRO A 324 -19.76 1.59 -27.98
CA PRO A 324 -20.66 2.59 -28.55
C PRO A 324 -21.73 2.88 -27.50
N ALA A 325 -22.01 4.18 -27.28
CA ALA A 325 -23.19 4.63 -26.58
C ALA A 325 -24.40 3.93 -27.24
N SER A 326 -24.96 2.92 -26.56
CA SER A 326 -26.17 2.26 -27.01
C SER A 326 -27.28 3.29 -26.97
N ARG A 327 -27.79 3.58 -28.15
CA ARG A 327 -28.92 4.45 -28.46
C ARG A 327 -30.03 4.29 -27.42
N ALA A 328 -30.34 5.39 -26.74
CA ALA A 328 -31.67 5.63 -26.25
C ALA A 328 -32.55 5.83 -27.50
N GLY A 329 -33.49 4.95 -27.70
CA GLY A 329 -34.63 5.01 -28.56
C GLY A 329 -35.84 4.69 -27.72
#